data_82a01dcd872f91710b9e2e885ed29309
#
_entry.id   82a01dcd872f91710b9e2e885ed29309
#
_cell.length_a   1.000
_cell.length_b   1.000
_cell.length_c   1.000
_cell.angle_alpha   90.00
_cell.angle_beta   90.00
_cell.angle_gamma   90.00
#
_symmetry.space_group_name_H-M   'P 1'
#
loop_
_entity.id
_entity.type
_entity.pdbx_description
1 polymer ?
#
loop_
_entity_poly.entity_id
_entity_poly.type
_entity_poly.pdbx_seq_one_letter_code
_entity_poly.pdbx_strand_id
1 'polypeptide(L)'
;KCPKLIESLSKSDLNLYEEIKNCLIDLNITTYEDPKLVRGLDYYCHTVFEFKTDDIGSQDTLIGGGRYNGLIKTLGGKNLPGVGWAGGIERIMLLMKDIVSNEKNIHLAIQDPTYKKYALKMYDFLIKNNFGVYWNYKYNLKKSLSLASDKKAQYIIIVGELENTNNKYALKNLISGEQKIVDFKNILDHIK
;
A
#
# COMPACT_ATOMS: atom_id res chain seq x y z
N LYS A 1 31.89 -9.73 -17.21
CA LYS A 1 30.72 -8.88 -16.84
C LYS A 1 29.72 -9.77 -16.12
N CYS A 2 29.31 -9.40 -14.92
CA CYS A 2 28.23 -10.12 -14.24
C CYS A 2 26.90 -9.82 -15.01
N PRO A 3 26.12 -10.85 -15.39
CA PRO A 3 24.83 -10.64 -16.02
C PRO A 3 23.88 -9.92 -15.05
N LYS A 4 23.00 -9.10 -15.58
CA LYS A 4 21.97 -8.44 -14.76
C LYS A 4 20.84 -9.43 -14.48
N LEU A 5 20.36 -9.48 -13.25
CA LEU A 5 19.23 -10.37 -12.87
C LEU A 5 18.01 -10.21 -13.75
N ILE A 6 17.70 -8.99 -14.15
CA ILE A 6 16.56 -8.66 -15.02
C ILE A 6 16.61 -9.37 -16.39
N GLU A 7 17.81 -9.67 -16.89
CA GLU A 7 18.01 -10.36 -18.18
C GLU A 7 17.63 -11.85 -18.13
N SER A 8 17.50 -12.43 -16.93
CA SER A 8 17.13 -13.83 -16.69
C SER A 8 15.69 -14.03 -16.23
N LEU A 9 14.91 -12.95 -16.11
CA LEU A 9 13.51 -13.05 -15.68
C LEU A 9 12.62 -13.67 -16.75
N SER A 10 11.63 -14.42 -16.31
CA SER A 10 10.56 -14.88 -17.22
C SER A 10 9.71 -13.69 -17.70
N LYS A 11 8.99 -13.88 -18.81
CA LYS A 11 8.09 -12.84 -19.34
C LYS A 11 6.98 -12.47 -18.34
N SER A 12 6.49 -13.43 -17.56
CA SER A 12 5.49 -13.20 -16.51
C SER A 12 6.05 -12.34 -15.35
N ASP A 13 7.31 -12.61 -14.97
CA ASP A 13 7.95 -11.86 -13.87
C ASP A 13 8.27 -10.42 -14.29
N LEU A 14 8.69 -10.23 -15.55
CA LEU A 14 8.88 -8.89 -16.12
C LEU A 14 7.57 -8.10 -16.15
N ASN A 15 6.47 -8.72 -16.56
CA ASN A 15 5.16 -8.06 -16.58
C ASN A 15 4.73 -7.64 -15.16
N LEU A 16 4.92 -8.51 -14.17
CA LEU A 16 4.62 -8.18 -12.78
C LEU A 16 5.51 -7.04 -12.25
N TYR A 17 6.78 -7.05 -12.62
CA TYR A 17 7.71 -5.99 -12.23
C TYR A 17 7.29 -4.63 -12.82
N GLU A 18 6.94 -4.58 -14.09
CA GLU A 18 6.44 -3.37 -14.74
C GLU A 18 5.08 -2.90 -14.16
N GLU A 19 4.19 -3.83 -13.79
CA GLU A 19 2.93 -3.49 -13.11
C GLU A 19 3.21 -2.77 -11.78
N ILE A 20 4.15 -3.28 -10.99
CA ILE A 20 4.55 -2.66 -9.72
C ILE A 20 5.12 -1.26 -9.95
N LYS A 21 6.02 -1.10 -10.92
CA LYS A 21 6.59 0.21 -11.28
C LYS A 21 5.51 1.23 -11.67
N ASN A 22 4.58 0.81 -12.52
CA ASN A 22 3.47 1.66 -12.94
C ASN A 22 2.59 2.09 -11.76
N CYS A 23 2.31 1.18 -10.81
CA CYS A 23 1.59 1.53 -9.58
C CYS A 23 2.34 2.58 -8.75
N LEU A 24 3.67 2.46 -8.63
CA LEU A 24 4.48 3.43 -7.89
C LEU A 24 4.51 4.80 -8.57
N ILE A 25 4.59 4.83 -9.91
CA ILE A 25 4.49 6.06 -10.70
C ILE A 25 3.12 6.73 -10.50
N ASP A 26 2.04 5.96 -10.57
CA ASP A 26 0.69 6.46 -10.35
C ASP A 26 0.49 7.07 -8.95
N LEU A 27 1.22 6.58 -7.95
CA LEU A 27 1.24 7.09 -6.58
C LEU A 27 2.24 8.24 -6.38
N ASN A 28 2.97 8.66 -7.42
CA ASN A 28 4.06 9.64 -7.37
C ASN A 28 5.15 9.25 -6.35
N ILE A 29 5.42 7.95 -6.22
CA ILE A 29 6.52 7.44 -5.41
C ILE A 29 7.76 7.36 -6.30
N THR A 30 8.73 8.21 -6.00
CA THR A 30 10.02 8.17 -6.70
C THR A 30 10.77 6.91 -6.34
N THR A 31 11.16 6.14 -7.35
CA THR A 31 11.94 4.92 -7.18
C THR A 31 13.22 4.97 -8.00
N TYR A 32 14.26 4.34 -7.47
CA TYR A 32 15.50 4.12 -8.17
C TYR A 32 15.70 2.61 -8.40
N GLU A 33 15.91 2.21 -9.65
CA GLU A 33 16.19 0.81 -9.98
C GLU A 33 17.68 0.50 -9.76
N ASP A 34 17.99 -0.33 -8.77
CA ASP A 34 19.34 -0.79 -8.53
C ASP A 34 19.48 -2.26 -8.97
N PRO A 35 20.13 -2.54 -10.11
CA PRO A 35 20.33 -3.90 -10.61
C PRO A 35 21.31 -4.72 -9.75
N LYS A 36 21.94 -4.13 -8.74
CA LYS A 36 22.88 -4.76 -7.81
C LYS A 36 22.27 -5.02 -6.45
N LEU A 37 21.03 -4.56 -6.22
CA LEU A 37 20.37 -4.75 -4.94
C LEU A 37 20.17 -6.24 -4.66
N VAL A 38 20.85 -6.75 -3.64
CA VAL A 38 20.74 -8.12 -3.13
C VAL A 38 20.43 -8.06 -1.66
N ARG A 39 19.45 -8.85 -1.21
CA ARG A 39 19.16 -9.01 0.21
C ARG A 39 19.90 -10.23 0.77
N GLY A 40 20.40 -10.10 1.99
CA GLY A 40 21.21 -11.14 2.66
C GLY A 40 20.43 -12.39 3.11
N LEU A 41 19.18 -12.57 2.67
CA LEU A 41 18.30 -13.68 3.03
C LEU A 41 17.83 -14.38 1.75
N ASP A 42 18.01 -15.67 1.67
CA ASP A 42 17.80 -16.51 0.48
C ASP A 42 16.33 -16.85 0.19
N TYR A 43 15.43 -16.55 1.10
CA TYR A 43 13.99 -16.77 0.91
C TYR A 43 13.29 -15.72 0.03
N TYR A 44 13.95 -14.62 -0.28
CA TYR A 44 13.36 -13.61 -1.17
C TYR A 44 13.26 -14.11 -2.61
N CYS A 45 12.17 -13.80 -3.25
CA CYS A 45 11.91 -14.07 -4.66
C CYS A 45 11.21 -12.86 -5.29
N HIS A 46 11.28 -12.71 -6.61
CA HIS A 46 10.72 -11.56 -7.32
C HIS A 46 11.29 -10.21 -6.84
N THR A 47 10.40 -9.33 -6.35
CA THR A 47 10.74 -7.97 -6.00
C THR A 47 11.33 -7.86 -4.61
N VAL A 48 12.44 -7.16 -4.51
CA VAL A 48 13.05 -6.68 -3.26
C VAL A 48 13.13 -5.16 -3.29
N PHE A 49 13.10 -4.54 -2.12
CA PHE A 49 13.16 -3.09 -2.02
C PHE A 49 13.87 -2.63 -0.75
N GLU A 50 14.37 -1.39 -0.80
CA GLU A 50 14.91 -0.66 0.34
C GLU A 50 14.40 0.77 0.35
N PHE A 51 14.19 1.30 1.55
CA PHE A 51 14.02 2.73 1.79
C PHE A 51 15.31 3.25 2.39
N LYS A 52 15.89 4.23 1.73
CA LYS A 52 17.18 4.81 2.09
C LYS A 52 17.03 6.30 2.42
N THR A 53 17.99 6.83 3.19
CA THR A 53 18.10 8.23 3.50
C THR A 53 19.57 8.63 3.56
N ASP A 54 19.87 9.84 3.17
CA ASP A 54 21.23 10.40 3.27
C ASP A 54 21.50 11.05 4.65
N ASP A 55 20.47 11.12 5.52
CA ASP A 55 20.53 11.90 6.77
C ASP A 55 21.20 11.17 7.94
N ILE A 56 21.50 9.86 7.83
CA ILE A 56 22.05 9.05 8.93
C ILE A 56 23.41 8.40 8.62
N GLY A 57 24.15 8.95 7.67
CA GLY A 57 25.52 8.55 7.35
C GLY A 57 25.61 7.26 6.49
N SER A 58 26.70 6.48 6.65
CA SER A 58 27.05 5.38 5.74
C SER A 58 26.11 4.18 5.74
N GLN A 59 25.24 4.04 6.74
CA GLN A 59 24.24 2.99 6.83
C GLN A 59 22.86 3.57 6.49
N ASP A 60 22.65 3.85 5.23
CA ASP A 60 21.55 4.60 4.65
C ASP A 60 20.18 3.88 4.63
N THR A 61 20.17 2.54 4.74
CA THR A 61 18.93 1.75 4.68
C THR A 61 18.16 1.82 6.00
N LEU A 62 16.95 2.34 5.94
CA LEU A 62 15.98 2.41 7.05
C LEU A 62 15.11 1.18 7.13
N ILE A 63 14.57 0.77 5.98
CA ILE A 63 13.63 -0.34 5.84
C ILE A 63 14.07 -1.16 4.64
N GLY A 64 14.02 -2.46 4.78
CA GLY A 64 14.28 -3.37 3.67
C GLY A 64 13.29 -4.52 3.67
N GLY A 65 12.87 -4.94 2.50
CA GLY A 65 11.89 -6.00 2.35
C GLY A 65 11.81 -6.57 0.95
N GLY A 66 10.79 -7.40 0.77
CA GLY A 66 10.54 -8.04 -0.52
C GLY A 66 9.49 -9.12 -0.45
N ARG A 67 9.31 -9.78 -1.56
CA ARG A 67 8.39 -10.90 -1.73
C ARG A 67 9.08 -12.23 -1.41
N TYR A 68 8.35 -13.12 -0.76
CA TYR A 68 8.79 -14.49 -0.50
C TYR A 68 7.60 -15.46 -0.65
N ASN A 69 7.73 -16.43 -1.56
CA ASN A 69 6.62 -17.36 -1.87
C ASN A 69 6.80 -18.73 -1.21
N GLY A 70 8.00 -19.08 -0.77
CA GLY A 70 8.32 -20.41 -0.24
C GLY A 70 8.47 -20.48 1.27
N LEU A 71 8.69 -19.35 1.96
CA LEU A 71 9.05 -19.31 3.37
C LEU A 71 8.04 -20.00 4.28
N ILE A 72 6.75 -19.72 4.11
CA ILE A 72 5.69 -20.30 4.94
C ILE A 72 5.66 -21.84 4.79
N LYS A 73 5.82 -22.34 3.58
CA LYS A 73 5.91 -23.78 3.31
C LYS A 73 7.15 -24.40 3.96
N THR A 74 8.31 -23.75 3.86
CA THR A 74 9.55 -24.22 4.48
C THR A 74 9.45 -24.32 6.00
N LEU A 75 8.64 -23.44 6.62
CA LEU A 75 8.37 -23.45 8.05
C LEU A 75 7.22 -24.43 8.43
N GLY A 76 6.79 -25.32 7.54
CA GLY A 76 5.75 -26.33 7.81
C GLY A 76 4.31 -25.84 7.60
N GLY A 77 4.11 -24.62 7.09
CA GLY A 77 2.79 -24.07 6.78
C GLY A 77 2.30 -24.39 5.36
N LYS A 78 1.19 -23.77 4.97
CA LYS A 78 0.63 -23.89 3.62
C LYS A 78 1.52 -23.18 2.59
N ASN A 79 1.45 -23.61 1.33
CA ASN A 79 2.13 -22.91 0.23
C ASN A 79 1.41 -21.59 -0.10
N LEU A 80 1.73 -20.55 0.65
CA LEU A 80 1.16 -19.21 0.50
C LEU A 80 2.28 -18.22 0.16
N PRO A 81 2.01 -17.26 -0.76
CA PRO A 81 2.92 -16.16 -0.99
C PRO A 81 2.92 -15.20 0.19
N GLY A 82 4.06 -14.57 0.43
CA GLY A 82 4.21 -13.54 1.44
C GLY A 82 4.96 -12.33 0.88
N VAL A 83 4.72 -11.20 1.49
CA VAL A 83 5.51 -9.97 1.34
C VAL A 83 5.71 -9.37 2.72
N GLY A 84 6.90 -8.90 3.00
CA GLY A 84 7.18 -8.29 4.29
C GLY A 84 8.40 -7.41 4.24
N TRP A 85 8.63 -6.74 5.33
CA TRP A 85 9.74 -5.82 5.51
C TRP A 85 10.15 -5.76 6.98
N ALA A 86 11.36 -5.30 7.22
CA ALA A 86 11.86 -4.95 8.53
C ALA A 86 12.51 -3.57 8.48
N GLY A 87 12.39 -2.81 9.55
CA GLY A 87 12.98 -1.49 9.69
C GLY A 87 13.76 -1.35 10.99
N GLY A 88 14.82 -0.55 10.95
CA GLY A 88 15.59 -0.18 12.14
C GLY A 88 14.86 0.90 12.93
N ILE A 89 14.20 0.55 14.04
CA ILE A 89 13.43 1.49 14.85
C ILE A 89 14.33 2.67 15.29
N GLU A 90 15.54 2.38 15.77
CA GLU A 90 16.47 3.40 16.21
C GLU A 90 16.86 4.35 15.08
N ARG A 91 17.04 3.85 13.87
CA ARG A 91 17.35 4.68 12.69
C ARG A 91 16.16 5.57 12.32
N ILE A 92 14.94 5.02 12.35
CA ILE A 92 13.73 5.78 12.08
C ILE A 92 13.55 6.86 13.14
N MET A 93 13.79 6.55 14.42
CA MET A 93 13.71 7.52 15.51
C MET A 93 14.67 8.70 15.36
N LEU A 94 15.87 8.49 14.79
CA LEU A 94 16.81 9.58 14.52
C LEU A 94 16.27 10.61 13.51
N LEU A 95 15.35 10.19 12.65
CA LEU A 95 14.73 11.04 11.62
C LEU A 95 13.40 11.64 12.05
N MET A 96 12.82 11.12 13.15
CA MET A 96 11.50 11.54 13.59
C MET A 96 11.55 12.98 14.13
N LYS A 97 10.68 13.81 13.56
CA LYS A 97 10.26 15.10 14.12
C LYS A 97 8.90 14.89 14.80
N ASP A 98 8.30 15.90 15.35
CA ASP A 98 7.00 15.82 16.04
C ASP A 98 5.94 15.08 15.20
N ILE A 99 5.35 14.04 15.75
CA ILE A 99 4.33 13.23 15.09
C ILE A 99 2.96 13.61 15.66
N VAL A 100 2.08 14.06 14.80
CA VAL A 100 0.66 14.23 15.10
C VAL A 100 -0.09 12.99 14.62
N SER A 101 -0.65 12.20 15.55
CA SER A 101 -1.53 11.08 15.22
C SER A 101 -2.97 11.54 15.06
N ASN A 102 -3.61 11.17 13.97
CA ASN A 102 -5.05 11.34 13.78
C ASN A 102 -5.72 9.97 13.91
N GLU A 103 -6.43 9.73 15.01
CA GLU A 103 -7.01 8.42 15.35
C GLU A 103 -8.22 7.99 14.49
N LYS A 104 -8.64 8.80 13.52
CA LYS A 104 -9.81 8.49 12.70
C LYS A 104 -9.57 7.28 11.81
N ASN A 105 -10.34 6.24 12.06
CA ASN A 105 -10.29 4.99 11.30
C ASN A 105 -11.27 5.06 10.10
N ILE A 106 -10.69 4.99 8.91
CA ILE A 106 -11.43 5.01 7.65
C ILE A 106 -11.31 3.64 6.99
N HIS A 107 -12.42 3.09 6.55
CA HIS A 107 -12.43 1.93 5.68
C HIS A 107 -12.49 2.35 4.21
N LEU A 108 -11.73 1.67 3.37
CA LEU A 108 -11.80 1.80 1.93
C LEU A 108 -12.37 0.52 1.33
N ALA A 109 -13.37 0.65 0.47
CA ALA A 109 -14.01 -0.46 -0.21
C ALA A 109 -14.02 -0.23 -1.72
N ILE A 110 -13.87 -1.30 -2.52
CA ILE A 110 -14.01 -1.25 -3.98
C ILE A 110 -15.25 -2.05 -4.40
N GLN A 111 -15.97 -1.55 -5.39
CA GLN A 111 -17.10 -2.28 -5.97
C GLN A 111 -16.64 -3.43 -6.85
N ASP A 112 -15.57 -3.22 -7.62
CA ASP A 112 -14.97 -4.18 -8.54
C ASP A 112 -13.44 -4.02 -8.57
N PRO A 113 -12.67 -5.09 -8.80
CA PRO A 113 -11.19 -5.05 -8.90
C PRO A 113 -10.64 -4.08 -9.95
N THR A 114 -11.39 -3.74 -10.99
CA THR A 114 -10.98 -2.76 -12.02
C THR A 114 -10.77 -1.36 -11.45
N TYR A 115 -11.41 -1.02 -10.32
CA TYR A 115 -11.26 0.27 -9.65
C TYR A 115 -10.09 0.35 -8.68
N LYS A 116 -9.23 -0.68 -8.61
CA LYS A 116 -8.08 -0.75 -7.70
C LYS A 116 -7.16 0.46 -7.80
N LYS A 117 -6.92 0.98 -9.01
CA LYS A 117 -6.08 2.18 -9.23
C LYS A 117 -6.61 3.41 -8.50
N TYR A 118 -7.93 3.64 -8.54
CA TYR A 118 -8.57 4.76 -7.86
C TYR A 118 -8.56 4.59 -6.34
N ALA A 119 -8.73 3.36 -5.87
CA ALA A 119 -8.62 3.04 -4.45
C ALA A 119 -7.21 3.27 -3.92
N LEU A 120 -6.16 2.93 -4.69
CA LEU A 120 -4.77 3.20 -4.33
C LEU A 120 -4.50 4.71 -4.19
N LYS A 121 -5.01 5.52 -5.11
CA LYS A 121 -4.88 6.99 -5.04
C LYS A 121 -5.54 7.55 -3.78
N MET A 122 -6.73 7.08 -3.45
CA MET A 122 -7.44 7.51 -2.24
C MET A 122 -6.71 7.04 -0.98
N TYR A 123 -6.23 5.80 -0.96
CA TYR A 123 -5.46 5.25 0.15
C TYR A 123 -4.20 6.09 0.43
N ASP A 124 -3.39 6.34 -0.60
CA ASP A 124 -2.18 7.16 -0.50
C ASP A 124 -2.49 8.58 0.00
N PHE A 125 -3.54 9.19 -0.55
CA PHE A 125 -3.97 10.53 -0.14
C PHE A 125 -4.35 10.60 1.34
N LEU A 126 -5.10 9.62 1.84
CA LEU A 126 -5.52 9.58 3.24
C LEU A 126 -4.33 9.33 4.19
N ILE A 127 -3.43 8.41 3.84
CA ILE A 127 -2.20 8.15 4.62
C ILE A 127 -1.32 9.39 4.69
N LYS A 128 -1.11 10.10 3.57
CA LYS A 128 -0.35 11.36 3.54
C LYS A 128 -0.96 12.48 4.40
N ASN A 129 -2.27 12.37 4.70
CA ASN A 129 -2.97 13.29 5.60
C ASN A 129 -3.16 12.72 7.02
N ASN A 130 -2.36 11.73 7.41
CA ASN A 130 -2.30 11.11 8.74
C ASN A 130 -3.61 10.42 9.19
N PHE A 131 -4.39 9.87 8.26
CA PHE A 131 -5.54 9.06 8.61
C PHE A 131 -5.16 7.58 8.70
N GLY A 132 -5.69 6.88 9.69
CA GLY A 132 -5.66 5.42 9.75
C GLY A 132 -6.63 4.84 8.71
N VAL A 133 -6.11 4.09 7.72
CA VAL A 133 -6.92 3.53 6.64
C VAL A 133 -6.82 2.02 6.62
N TYR A 134 -7.96 1.34 6.63
CA TYR A 134 -8.05 -0.08 6.39
C TYR A 134 -8.64 -0.38 5.02
N TRP A 135 -7.95 -1.20 4.23
CA TRP A 135 -8.41 -1.67 2.95
C TRP A 135 -7.97 -3.10 2.67
N ASN A 136 -8.91 -3.94 2.24
CA ASN A 136 -8.60 -5.26 1.72
C ASN A 136 -9.11 -5.38 0.28
N TYR A 137 -8.18 -5.34 -0.67
CA TYR A 137 -8.46 -5.35 -2.11
C TYR A 137 -9.11 -6.65 -2.63
N LYS A 138 -9.14 -7.72 -1.81
CA LYS A 138 -9.78 -9.00 -2.14
C LYS A 138 -11.25 -9.05 -1.72
N TYR A 139 -11.71 -8.08 -0.93
CA TYR A 139 -13.06 -8.08 -0.41
C TYR A 139 -13.99 -7.34 -1.36
N ASN A 140 -15.16 -7.94 -1.61
CA ASN A 140 -16.26 -7.24 -2.26
C ASN A 140 -16.86 -6.18 -1.31
N LEU A 141 -17.74 -5.34 -1.85
CA LEU A 141 -18.35 -4.25 -1.11
C LEU A 141 -19.09 -4.74 0.15
N LYS A 142 -19.86 -5.84 0.05
CA LYS A 142 -20.64 -6.39 1.19
C LYS A 142 -19.71 -6.80 2.35
N LYS A 143 -18.61 -7.51 2.05
CA LYS A 143 -17.64 -7.95 3.06
C LYS A 143 -16.86 -6.77 3.66
N SER A 144 -16.55 -5.77 2.85
CA SER A 144 -15.89 -4.55 3.30
C SER A 144 -16.77 -3.74 4.25
N LEU A 145 -18.07 -3.63 3.97
CA LEU A 145 -19.05 -2.97 4.82
C LEU A 145 -19.22 -3.69 6.16
N SER A 146 -19.36 -5.03 6.15
CA SER A 146 -19.43 -5.81 7.37
C SER A 146 -18.20 -5.60 8.24
N LEU A 147 -17.01 -5.71 7.67
CA LEU A 147 -15.77 -5.54 8.41
C LEU A 147 -15.58 -4.10 8.93
N ALA A 148 -16.01 -3.09 8.19
CA ALA A 148 -15.96 -1.70 8.64
C ALA A 148 -16.82 -1.51 9.89
N SER A 149 -18.02 -2.12 9.91
CA SER A 149 -18.89 -2.13 11.08
C SER A 149 -18.27 -2.86 12.27
N ASP A 150 -17.74 -4.06 12.05
CA ASP A 150 -17.09 -4.89 13.10
C ASP A 150 -15.88 -4.17 13.74
N LYS A 151 -15.14 -3.43 12.93
CA LYS A 151 -13.98 -2.63 13.35
C LYS A 151 -14.37 -1.25 13.90
N LYS A 152 -15.66 -0.95 14.00
CA LYS A 152 -16.18 0.35 14.47
C LYS A 152 -15.57 1.53 13.72
N ALA A 153 -15.35 1.38 12.41
CA ALA A 153 -14.87 2.48 11.59
C ALA A 153 -15.89 3.61 11.58
N GLN A 154 -15.43 4.85 11.64
CA GLN A 154 -16.30 6.02 11.59
C GLN A 154 -16.81 6.27 10.18
N TYR A 155 -15.94 6.08 9.19
CA TYR A 155 -16.26 6.33 7.78
C TYR A 155 -15.89 5.13 6.90
N ILE A 156 -16.65 4.94 5.83
CA ILE A 156 -16.26 4.10 4.71
C ILE A 156 -16.31 4.90 3.41
N ILE A 157 -15.23 4.83 2.63
CA ILE A 157 -15.16 5.39 1.28
C ILE A 157 -15.32 4.25 0.30
N ILE A 158 -16.29 4.38 -0.59
CA ILE A 158 -16.61 3.37 -1.61
C ILE A 158 -16.12 3.89 -2.95
N VAL A 159 -15.29 3.08 -3.62
CA VAL A 159 -14.70 3.36 -4.93
C VAL A 159 -15.37 2.49 -5.99
N GLY A 160 -15.93 3.12 -7.01
CA GLY A 160 -16.68 2.45 -8.08
C GLY A 160 -16.65 3.25 -9.38
N GLU A 161 -17.73 3.20 -10.13
CA GLU A 161 -17.82 3.82 -11.46
C GLU A 161 -17.76 5.35 -11.43
N LEU A 162 -18.26 5.98 -10.36
CA LEU A 162 -18.23 7.45 -10.21
C LEU A 162 -16.82 8.01 -10.19
N GLU A 163 -15.88 7.29 -9.62
CA GLU A 163 -14.47 7.67 -9.56
C GLU A 163 -13.82 7.63 -10.93
N ASN A 164 -14.20 6.64 -11.73
CA ASN A 164 -13.70 6.47 -13.08
C ASN A 164 -14.19 7.59 -14.03
N THR A 165 -15.44 8.03 -13.87
CA THR A 165 -16.06 9.01 -14.76
C THR A 165 -15.90 10.45 -14.30
N ASN A 166 -16.03 10.72 -13.00
CA ASN A 166 -16.20 12.06 -12.46
C ASN A 166 -15.24 12.41 -11.31
N ASN A 167 -14.31 11.53 -10.96
CA ASN A 167 -13.41 11.69 -9.80
C ASN A 167 -14.15 11.97 -8.47
N LYS A 168 -15.33 11.34 -8.30
CA LYS A 168 -16.21 11.48 -7.13
C LYS A 168 -16.30 10.17 -6.38
N TYR A 169 -16.32 10.24 -5.07
CA TYR A 169 -16.30 9.11 -4.16
C TYR A 169 -17.56 9.09 -3.29
N ALA A 170 -18.09 7.90 -3.06
CA ALA A 170 -19.18 7.76 -2.11
C ALA A 170 -18.58 7.63 -0.69
N LEU A 171 -18.80 8.64 0.14
CA LEU A 171 -18.44 8.67 1.55
C LEU A 171 -19.65 8.36 2.41
N LYS A 172 -19.57 7.33 3.24
CA LYS A 172 -20.62 6.98 4.20
C LYS A 172 -20.09 7.09 5.63
N ASN A 173 -20.81 7.86 6.45
CA ASN A 173 -20.61 7.87 7.89
C ASN A 173 -21.34 6.66 8.49
N LEU A 174 -20.62 5.77 9.16
CA LEU A 174 -21.18 4.53 9.70
C LEU A 174 -21.88 4.74 11.05
N ILE A 175 -21.67 5.89 11.70
CA ILE A 175 -22.34 6.26 12.95
C ILE A 175 -23.73 6.84 12.63
N SER A 176 -23.79 7.84 11.75
CA SER A 176 -25.07 8.49 11.38
C SER A 176 -25.85 7.74 10.31
N GLY A 177 -25.20 6.86 9.54
CA GLY A 177 -25.76 6.19 8.37
C GLY A 177 -25.83 7.06 7.11
N GLU A 178 -25.48 8.34 7.20
CA GLU A 178 -25.53 9.29 6.09
C GLU A 178 -24.49 8.94 5.02
N GLN A 179 -24.90 8.98 3.74
CA GLN A 179 -24.01 8.78 2.60
C GLN A 179 -24.05 10.00 1.69
N LYS A 180 -22.89 10.47 1.28
CA LYS A 180 -22.68 11.60 0.36
C LYS A 180 -21.79 11.21 -0.79
N ILE A 181 -21.95 11.89 -1.93
CA ILE A 181 -21.01 11.84 -3.04
C ILE A 181 -20.13 13.08 -2.95
N VAL A 182 -18.83 12.89 -2.85
CA VAL A 182 -17.85 13.94 -2.55
C VAL A 182 -16.74 13.92 -3.61
N ASP A 183 -16.28 15.08 -4.02
CA ASP A 183 -15.13 15.21 -4.90
C ASP A 183 -13.85 14.81 -4.15
N PHE A 184 -12.89 14.20 -4.86
CA PHE A 184 -11.61 13.77 -4.29
C PHE A 184 -10.93 14.88 -3.46
N LYS A 185 -10.91 16.12 -3.97
CA LYS A 185 -10.23 17.24 -3.30
C LYS A 185 -10.88 17.66 -1.98
N ASN A 186 -12.18 17.41 -1.84
CA ASN A 186 -12.98 17.88 -0.71
C ASN A 186 -13.24 16.78 0.34
N ILE A 187 -12.71 15.56 0.11
CA ILE A 187 -12.99 14.42 0.99
C ILE A 187 -12.62 14.70 2.46
N LEU A 188 -11.50 15.41 2.68
CA LEU A 188 -11.03 15.73 4.04
C LEU A 188 -11.96 16.68 4.80
N ASP A 189 -12.68 17.54 4.10
CA ASP A 189 -13.63 18.48 4.73
C ASP A 189 -14.84 17.76 5.31
N HIS A 190 -15.11 16.54 4.82
CA HIS A 190 -16.22 15.70 5.25
C HIS A 190 -15.85 14.60 6.25
N ILE A 191 -14.58 14.42 6.55
CA ILE A 191 -14.05 13.41 7.49
C ILE A 191 -13.66 14.08 8.82
N LYS A 192 -14.23 15.21 9.14
CA LYS A 192 -13.90 15.96 10.39
C LYS A 192 -14.50 15.33 11.63
#